data_337b5f97c6bd12f9bda1c2b18dad2b90
#
_entry.id   337b5f97c6bd12f9bda1c2b18dad2b90
#
_cell.length_a   1.000
_cell.length_b   1.000
_cell.length_c   1.000
_cell.angle_alpha   90.00
_cell.angle_beta   90.00
_cell.angle_gamma   90.00
#
_symmetry.space_group_name_H-M   'P 1'
#
loop_
_entity.id
_entity.type
_entity.pdbx_description
1 polymer ?
#
loop_
_entity_poly.entity_id
_entity_poly.type
_entity_poly.pdbx_seq_one_letter_code
_entity_poly.pdbx_strand_id
1 'polypeptide(L)'
;MRAYAEPLTGPAGTVIAVRGAYQDVSADYHTRLAFEAAREQLADTEERAQEEHRLAMRLQEAITPRSAKPVNVAGLDVAARYRPSGAASLVSGDWYDTVLLPSGEVLLVVGDIAGHGIDAVTGMVAARNSLRGLAITGAGPAALLGWLNSSACYLTDGLIGTAICGLYTPASRSLRWARAGHLPPILVRSGAAEELPPPDGLLLGADPGAEYAEATTRLRPGDTLLLFTDGLVERRDEPIDDAMAALTRLASRPVSDVSAFADQLLANIASDTGDDACLVAVHLH
;
A
#
# COMPACT_ATOMS: atom_id res chain seq x y z
N MET A 1 -13.28 15.99 -50.96
CA MET A 1 -12.78 16.80 -52.08
C MET A 1 -12.94 18.28 -51.75
N ARG A 2 -11.90 19.11 -51.91
CA ARG A 2 -11.97 20.57 -51.74
C ARG A 2 -11.82 21.20 -53.12
N ALA A 3 -12.72 22.13 -53.49
CA ALA A 3 -12.69 22.79 -54.78
C ALA A 3 -12.24 24.26 -54.57
N TYR A 4 -11.35 24.72 -55.42
CA TYR A 4 -10.94 26.12 -55.53
C TYR A 4 -11.33 26.62 -56.91
N ALA A 5 -11.96 27.77 -57.00
CA ALA A 5 -12.37 28.35 -58.25
C ALA A 5 -12.01 29.85 -58.26
N GLU A 6 -11.39 30.31 -59.32
CA GLU A 6 -10.99 31.70 -59.55
C GLU A 6 -11.55 32.21 -60.88
N PRO A 7 -12.28 33.32 -60.89
CA PRO A 7 -12.79 33.89 -62.14
C PRO A 7 -11.66 34.52 -62.97
N LEU A 8 -11.65 34.24 -64.25
CA LEU A 8 -10.82 34.93 -65.22
C LEU A 8 -11.66 36.05 -65.89
N THR A 9 -11.20 37.25 -65.77
CA THR A 9 -11.93 38.41 -66.33
C THR A 9 -11.29 38.89 -67.61
N GLY A 10 -12.12 39.26 -68.57
CA GLY A 10 -11.70 39.93 -69.85
C GLY A 10 -11.44 41.44 -69.70
N PRO A 11 -10.99 42.10 -70.76
CA PRO A 11 -10.63 43.53 -70.74
C PRO A 11 -11.75 44.46 -70.30
N ALA A 12 -13.02 44.04 -70.36
CA ALA A 12 -14.19 44.81 -69.93
C ALA A 12 -14.66 44.46 -68.50
N GLY A 13 -13.87 43.69 -67.70
CA GLY A 13 -14.23 43.30 -66.36
C GLY A 13 -15.27 42.19 -66.27
N THR A 14 -15.70 41.62 -67.38
CA THR A 14 -16.64 40.50 -67.43
C THR A 14 -15.91 39.18 -67.22
N VAL A 15 -16.50 38.25 -66.43
CA VAL A 15 -15.95 36.89 -66.22
C VAL A 15 -16.08 36.14 -67.56
N ILE A 16 -14.97 35.78 -68.18
CA ILE A 16 -14.89 35.03 -69.46
C ILE A 16 -14.62 33.54 -69.26
N ALA A 17 -14.09 33.16 -68.13
CA ALA A 17 -13.85 31.77 -67.78
C ALA A 17 -13.68 31.63 -66.26
N VAL A 18 -13.75 30.40 -65.76
CA VAL A 18 -13.40 30.04 -64.37
C VAL A 18 -12.30 29.01 -64.39
N ARG A 19 -11.19 29.28 -63.71
CA ARG A 19 -10.13 28.33 -63.53
C ARG A 19 -10.31 27.71 -62.14
N GLY A 20 -10.29 26.37 -62.04
CA GLY A 20 -10.45 25.66 -60.77
C GLY A 20 -9.47 24.50 -60.64
N ALA A 21 -9.25 24.14 -59.40
CA ALA A 21 -8.51 22.92 -59.02
C ALA A 21 -9.31 22.16 -57.96
N TYR A 22 -9.20 20.85 -58.03
CA TYR A 22 -9.77 19.96 -57.05
C TYR A 22 -8.63 19.30 -56.29
N GLN A 23 -8.77 19.28 -54.96
CA GLN A 23 -7.86 18.54 -54.08
C GLN A 23 -8.63 17.41 -53.46
N ASP A 24 -8.09 16.21 -53.54
CA ASP A 24 -8.60 15.10 -52.74
C ASP A 24 -8.10 15.22 -51.31
N VAL A 25 -9.02 15.37 -50.37
CA VAL A 25 -8.76 15.52 -48.94
C VAL A 25 -9.31 14.33 -48.14
N SER A 26 -9.60 13.22 -48.84
CA SER A 26 -10.19 12.02 -48.21
C SER A 26 -9.28 11.44 -47.14
N ALA A 27 -7.99 11.35 -47.40
CA ALA A 27 -7.01 10.85 -46.44
C ALA A 27 -6.94 11.74 -45.17
N ASP A 28 -6.90 13.07 -45.35
CA ASP A 28 -6.89 14.03 -44.24
C ASP A 28 -8.18 13.90 -43.39
N TYR A 29 -9.32 13.75 -44.08
CA TYR A 29 -10.62 13.58 -43.42
C TYR A 29 -10.67 12.31 -42.58
N HIS A 30 -10.25 11.15 -43.13
CA HIS A 30 -10.21 9.89 -42.39
C HIS A 30 -9.22 9.91 -41.24
N THR A 31 -8.05 10.52 -41.42
CA THR A 31 -7.06 10.70 -40.36
C THR A 31 -7.63 11.54 -39.20
N ARG A 32 -8.34 12.61 -39.53
CA ARG A 32 -8.97 13.48 -38.55
C ARG A 32 -10.06 12.77 -37.76
N LEU A 33 -10.93 12.01 -38.42
CA LEU A 33 -11.97 11.20 -37.76
C LEU A 33 -11.36 10.14 -36.83
N ALA A 34 -10.32 9.45 -37.31
CA ALA A 34 -9.61 8.47 -36.48
C ALA A 34 -8.97 9.11 -35.24
N PHE A 35 -8.39 10.30 -35.39
CA PHE A 35 -7.81 11.05 -34.27
C PHE A 35 -8.87 11.52 -33.27
N GLU A 36 -10.01 12.03 -33.74
CA GLU A 36 -11.13 12.44 -32.91
C GLU A 36 -11.69 11.24 -32.12
N ALA A 37 -11.89 10.09 -32.76
CA ALA A 37 -12.34 8.86 -32.12
C ALA A 37 -11.34 8.32 -31.07
N ALA A 38 -10.04 8.33 -31.39
CA ALA A 38 -9.00 7.92 -30.45
C ALA A 38 -8.92 8.84 -29.23
N ARG A 39 -9.09 10.15 -29.43
CA ARG A 39 -9.13 11.14 -28.35
C ARG A 39 -10.34 10.95 -27.42
N GLU A 40 -11.50 10.66 -28.01
CA GLU A 40 -12.73 10.41 -27.24
C GLU A 40 -12.60 9.12 -26.42
N GLN A 41 -12.04 8.07 -27.01
CA GLN A 41 -11.76 6.80 -26.31
C GLN A 41 -10.73 6.96 -25.19
N LEU A 42 -9.69 7.76 -25.39
CA LEU A 42 -8.71 8.07 -24.36
C LEU A 42 -9.36 8.81 -23.17
N ALA A 43 -10.18 9.82 -23.45
CA ALA A 43 -10.88 10.59 -22.41
C ALA A 43 -11.82 9.72 -21.58
N ASP A 44 -12.57 8.81 -22.20
CA ASP A 44 -13.45 7.85 -21.51
C ASP A 44 -12.65 6.88 -20.62
N THR A 45 -11.50 6.42 -21.11
CA THR A 45 -10.59 5.55 -20.36
C THR A 45 -9.98 6.27 -19.14
N GLU A 46 -9.57 7.53 -19.32
CA GLU A 46 -9.03 8.35 -18.23
C GLU A 46 -10.09 8.65 -17.16
N GLU A 47 -11.33 8.93 -17.56
CA GLU A 47 -12.43 9.18 -16.63
C GLU A 47 -12.75 7.93 -15.77
N ARG A 48 -12.82 6.76 -16.40
CA ARG A 48 -13.02 5.49 -15.68
C ARG A 48 -11.89 5.19 -14.71
N ALA A 49 -10.65 5.34 -15.13
CA ALA A 49 -9.48 5.13 -14.27
C ALA A 49 -9.49 6.09 -13.05
N GLN A 50 -9.90 7.36 -13.24
CA GLN A 50 -10.05 8.30 -12.15
C GLN A 50 -11.17 7.94 -11.18
N GLU A 51 -12.26 7.39 -11.66
CA GLU A 51 -13.40 6.97 -10.83
C GLU A 51 -13.05 5.72 -9.99
N GLU A 52 -12.39 4.73 -10.59
CA GLU A 52 -11.86 3.55 -9.90
C GLU A 52 -10.85 3.94 -8.82
N HIS A 53 -9.90 4.84 -9.14
CA HIS A 53 -8.94 5.33 -8.18
C HIS A 53 -9.62 6.04 -6.99
N ARG A 54 -10.63 6.90 -7.26
CA ARG A 54 -11.38 7.60 -6.20
C ARG A 54 -12.13 6.63 -5.30
N LEU A 55 -12.70 5.57 -5.86
CA LEU A 55 -13.40 4.54 -5.09
C LEU A 55 -12.41 3.76 -4.21
N ALA A 56 -11.29 3.31 -4.76
CA ALA A 56 -10.24 2.61 -4.03
C ALA A 56 -9.70 3.44 -2.86
N MET A 57 -9.42 4.74 -3.07
CA MET A 57 -9.01 5.67 -2.01
C MET A 57 -10.02 5.76 -0.87
N ARG A 58 -11.33 5.86 -1.19
CA ARG A 58 -12.39 5.92 -0.17
C ARG A 58 -12.49 4.63 0.64
N LEU A 59 -12.34 3.48 -0.01
CA LEU A 59 -12.33 2.19 0.67
C LEU A 59 -11.14 2.08 1.61
N GLN A 60 -9.96 2.41 1.16
CA GLN A 60 -8.75 2.40 1.97
C GLN A 60 -8.87 3.36 3.17
N GLU A 61 -9.33 4.60 2.97
CA GLU A 61 -9.54 5.56 4.07
C GLU A 61 -10.55 5.09 5.11
N ALA A 62 -11.62 4.40 4.67
CA ALA A 62 -12.64 3.86 5.57
C ALA A 62 -12.10 2.71 6.45
N ILE A 63 -11.11 1.98 5.96
CA ILE A 63 -10.59 0.77 6.62
C ILE A 63 -9.28 1.05 7.37
N THR A 64 -8.45 1.93 6.85
CA THR A 64 -7.18 2.34 7.45
C THR A 64 -7.25 3.82 7.83
N PRO A 65 -7.98 4.19 8.90
CA PRO A 65 -8.13 5.58 9.26
C PRO A 65 -6.78 6.19 9.61
N ARG A 66 -6.44 7.29 8.96
CA ARG A 66 -5.25 8.09 9.25
C ARG A 66 -5.42 8.76 10.61
N SER A 67 -5.06 8.07 11.68
CA SER A 67 -5.08 8.69 13.02
C SER A 67 -3.85 9.57 13.19
N ALA A 68 -4.06 10.88 13.27
CA ALA A 68 -2.99 11.83 13.62
C ALA A 68 -2.57 11.72 15.09
N LYS A 69 -3.39 11.07 15.94
CA LYS A 69 -3.12 10.91 17.38
C LYS A 69 -2.87 9.44 17.71
N PRO A 70 -1.92 9.16 18.61
CA PRO A 70 -1.71 7.81 19.09
C PRO A 70 -2.97 7.32 19.82
N VAL A 71 -3.23 6.02 19.68
CA VAL A 71 -4.33 5.35 20.38
C VAL A 71 -3.74 4.55 21.52
N ASN A 72 -4.20 4.78 22.76
CA ASN A 72 -3.81 3.95 23.89
C ASN A 72 -4.67 2.69 23.95
N VAL A 73 -4.02 1.54 23.91
CA VAL A 73 -4.68 0.22 23.99
C VAL A 73 -3.92 -0.64 24.97
N ALA A 74 -4.54 -0.93 26.12
CA ALA A 74 -3.99 -1.83 27.13
C ALA A 74 -2.54 -1.51 27.58
N GLY A 75 -2.22 -0.20 27.74
CA GLY A 75 -0.89 0.28 28.14
C GLY A 75 0.12 0.40 27.00
N LEU A 76 -0.33 0.23 25.77
CA LEU A 76 0.44 0.52 24.56
C LEU A 76 -0.06 1.82 23.93
N ASP A 77 0.84 2.75 23.64
CA ASP A 77 0.55 3.87 22.75
C ASP A 77 0.91 3.50 21.32
N VAL A 78 -0.08 3.49 20.45
CA VAL A 78 0.07 3.08 19.05
C VAL A 78 -0.06 4.28 18.14
N ALA A 79 0.99 4.62 17.43
CA ALA A 79 1.01 5.65 16.39
C ALA A 79 1.18 4.99 15.01
N ALA A 80 0.15 5.07 14.18
CA ALA A 80 0.21 4.59 12.82
C ALA A 80 0.38 5.76 11.85
N ARG A 81 1.18 5.55 10.82
CA ARG A 81 1.42 6.51 9.73
C ARG A 81 1.34 5.79 8.40
N TYR A 82 0.72 6.45 7.46
CA TYR A 82 0.61 6.00 6.08
C TYR A 82 1.06 7.13 5.15
N ARG A 83 1.95 6.82 4.23
CA ARG A 83 2.45 7.73 3.20
C ARG A 83 2.11 7.15 1.83
N PRO A 84 1.19 7.78 1.09
CA PRO A 84 0.92 7.37 -0.29
C PRO A 84 2.12 7.74 -1.19
N SER A 85 2.37 6.94 -2.20
CA SER A 85 3.46 7.08 -3.17
C SER A 85 3.35 8.31 -4.08
N GLY A 86 2.17 8.95 -4.19
CA GLY A 86 1.96 10.20 -4.93
C GLY A 86 0.48 10.49 -5.22
N ALA A 87 0.19 11.71 -5.70
CA ALA A 87 -1.19 12.16 -5.98
C ALA A 87 -1.89 11.43 -7.14
N ALA A 88 -1.12 10.74 -8.00
CA ALA A 88 -1.61 9.94 -9.11
C ALA A 88 -1.37 8.43 -8.91
N SER A 89 -0.84 8.01 -7.76
CA SER A 89 -0.56 6.61 -7.47
C SER A 89 -1.83 5.80 -7.32
N LEU A 90 -1.77 4.61 -7.88
CA LEU A 90 -2.77 3.58 -7.64
C LEU A 90 -2.70 3.19 -6.15
N VAL A 91 -3.85 3.01 -5.54
CA VAL A 91 -3.95 2.60 -4.13
C VAL A 91 -3.32 1.22 -3.94
N SER A 92 -2.51 1.05 -2.90
CA SER A 92 -1.80 -0.20 -2.61
C SER A 92 -2.56 -1.12 -1.65
N GLY A 93 -2.03 -2.33 -1.50
CA GLY A 93 -2.50 -3.35 -0.58
C GLY A 93 -2.02 -3.20 0.86
N ASP A 94 -1.30 -2.11 1.19
CA ASP A 94 -0.77 -1.83 2.53
C ASP A 94 -1.85 -1.65 3.57
N TRP A 95 -1.70 -2.30 4.71
CA TRP A 95 -2.66 -2.20 5.80
C TRP A 95 -2.04 -2.47 7.17
N TYR A 96 -2.71 -2.00 8.20
CA TYR A 96 -2.42 -2.34 9.59
C TYR A 96 -3.70 -2.54 10.39
N ASP A 97 -3.56 -3.19 11.53
CA ASP A 97 -4.63 -3.28 12.51
C ASP A 97 -4.10 -3.35 13.94
N THR A 98 -4.87 -2.77 14.87
CA THR A 98 -4.62 -2.84 16.30
C THR A 98 -5.95 -3.04 16.98
N VAL A 99 -6.14 -4.21 17.59
CA VAL A 99 -7.43 -4.62 18.16
C VAL A 99 -7.25 -5.18 19.56
N LEU A 100 -7.95 -4.61 20.54
CA LEU A 100 -8.10 -5.24 21.85
C LEU A 100 -9.07 -6.40 21.75
N LEU A 101 -8.59 -7.61 22.03
CA LEU A 101 -9.37 -8.82 21.97
C LEU A 101 -10.15 -9.05 23.27
N PRO A 102 -11.24 -9.83 23.25
CA PRO A 102 -12.00 -10.20 24.47
C PRO A 102 -11.14 -10.93 25.53
N SER A 103 -10.05 -11.58 25.11
CA SER A 103 -9.05 -12.19 26.02
C SER A 103 -8.23 -11.16 26.82
N GLY A 104 -8.28 -9.88 26.45
CA GLY A 104 -7.41 -8.83 26.98
C GLY A 104 -6.05 -8.74 26.28
N GLU A 105 -5.78 -9.60 25.30
CA GLU A 105 -4.61 -9.48 24.42
C GLU A 105 -4.83 -8.40 23.37
N VAL A 106 -3.75 -7.83 22.86
CA VAL A 106 -3.79 -6.84 21.74
C VAL A 106 -3.25 -7.52 20.50
N LEU A 107 -4.12 -7.63 19.49
CA LEU A 107 -3.70 -8.01 18.14
C LEU A 107 -3.02 -6.82 17.47
N LEU A 108 -1.82 -7.04 16.97
CA LEU A 108 -1.03 -6.10 16.16
C LEU A 108 -0.75 -6.75 14.80
N VAL A 109 -1.13 -6.08 13.73
CA VAL A 109 -0.94 -6.62 12.37
C VAL A 109 -0.45 -5.50 11.46
N VAL A 110 0.49 -5.82 10.59
CA VAL A 110 0.85 -5.06 9.41
C VAL A 110 0.96 -6.03 8.25
N GLY A 111 0.52 -5.65 7.08
CA GLY A 111 0.59 -6.47 5.89
C GLY A 111 0.56 -5.66 4.62
N ASP A 112 0.92 -6.31 3.54
CA ASP A 112 0.87 -5.78 2.20
C ASP A 112 0.38 -6.85 1.23
N ILE A 113 -0.66 -6.53 0.45
CA ILE A 113 -1.22 -7.38 -0.59
C ILE A 113 -0.65 -6.94 -1.93
N ALA A 114 -0.02 -7.87 -2.63
CA ALA A 114 0.62 -7.62 -3.91
C ALA A 114 -0.35 -7.05 -4.95
N GLY A 115 0.12 -6.07 -5.72
CA GLY A 115 -0.66 -5.39 -6.74
C GLY A 115 -1.12 -3.99 -6.33
N HIS A 116 -2.01 -3.40 -7.12
CA HIS A 116 -2.49 -2.04 -6.92
C HIS A 116 -3.95 -1.88 -7.34
N GLY A 117 -4.57 -0.79 -6.92
CA GLY A 117 -5.94 -0.47 -7.28
C GLY A 117 -6.98 -1.25 -6.48
N ILE A 118 -8.17 -1.44 -7.08
CA ILE A 118 -9.33 -1.98 -6.38
C ILE A 118 -9.14 -3.44 -5.94
N ASP A 119 -8.41 -4.23 -6.72
CA ASP A 119 -8.18 -5.65 -6.42
C ASP A 119 -7.29 -5.81 -5.18
N ALA A 120 -6.18 -5.06 -5.09
CA ALA A 120 -5.30 -5.06 -3.92
C ALA A 120 -6.05 -4.59 -2.66
N VAL A 121 -6.85 -3.51 -2.76
CA VAL A 121 -7.67 -3.01 -1.64
C VAL A 121 -8.71 -4.04 -1.22
N THR A 122 -9.35 -4.73 -2.16
CA THR A 122 -10.34 -5.77 -1.87
C THR A 122 -9.69 -6.95 -1.15
N GLY A 123 -8.53 -7.38 -1.61
CA GLY A 123 -7.71 -8.42 -0.95
C GLY A 123 -7.29 -8.01 0.47
N MET A 124 -6.82 -6.79 0.64
CA MET A 124 -6.45 -6.20 1.93
C MET A 124 -7.63 -6.21 2.91
N VAL A 125 -8.82 -5.75 2.47
CA VAL A 125 -10.05 -5.77 3.28
C VAL A 125 -10.40 -7.19 3.71
N ALA A 126 -10.34 -8.15 2.79
CA ALA A 126 -10.62 -9.55 3.06
C ALA A 126 -9.61 -10.12 4.08
N ALA A 127 -8.31 -9.91 3.88
CA ALA A 127 -7.26 -10.38 4.78
C ALA A 127 -7.41 -9.80 6.20
N ARG A 128 -7.59 -8.48 6.32
CA ARG A 128 -7.75 -7.79 7.59
C ARG A 128 -8.98 -8.27 8.36
N ASN A 129 -10.13 -8.36 7.70
CA ASN A 129 -11.37 -8.80 8.35
C ASN A 129 -11.33 -10.29 8.73
N SER A 130 -10.70 -11.13 7.92
CA SER A 130 -10.47 -12.53 8.25
C SER A 130 -9.63 -12.68 9.52
N LEU A 131 -8.50 -11.97 9.62
CA LEU A 131 -7.66 -12.00 10.83
C LEU A 131 -8.40 -11.51 12.07
N ARG A 132 -9.18 -10.44 11.98
CA ARG A 132 -10.03 -9.98 13.10
C ARG A 132 -11.00 -11.05 13.57
N GLY A 133 -11.68 -11.71 12.63
CA GLY A 133 -12.61 -12.80 12.95
C GLY A 133 -11.92 -14.02 13.55
N LEU A 134 -10.78 -14.40 13.01
CA LEU A 134 -9.99 -15.55 13.48
C LEU A 134 -9.34 -15.29 14.84
N ALA A 135 -8.90 -14.06 15.12
CA ALA A 135 -8.25 -13.72 16.39
C ALA A 135 -9.15 -13.94 17.62
N ILE A 136 -10.48 -13.87 17.45
CA ILE A 136 -11.46 -14.14 18.53
C ILE A 136 -11.42 -15.61 18.99
N THR A 137 -10.90 -16.53 18.18
CA THR A 137 -10.79 -17.95 18.53
C THR A 137 -9.78 -18.22 19.65
N GLY A 138 -8.87 -17.29 19.94
CA GLY A 138 -7.77 -17.45 20.89
C GLY A 138 -6.58 -18.23 20.33
N ALA A 139 -6.54 -18.47 19.01
CA ALA A 139 -5.41 -19.11 18.35
C ALA A 139 -4.17 -18.21 18.37
N GLY A 140 -2.97 -18.83 18.33
CA GLY A 140 -1.70 -18.13 18.25
C GLY A 140 -1.44 -17.53 16.85
N PRO A 141 -0.46 -16.60 16.74
CA PRO A 141 -0.14 -15.90 15.51
C PRO A 141 0.16 -16.81 14.31
N ALA A 142 0.90 -17.89 14.53
CA ALA A 142 1.21 -18.87 13.49
C ALA A 142 -0.04 -19.54 12.91
N ALA A 143 -0.97 -19.97 13.78
CA ALA A 143 -2.23 -20.57 13.36
C ALA A 143 -3.13 -19.55 12.64
N LEU A 144 -3.16 -18.29 13.09
CA LEU A 144 -3.91 -17.21 12.44
C LEU A 144 -3.40 -16.98 11.01
N LEU A 145 -2.08 -16.92 10.81
CA LEU A 145 -1.49 -16.79 9.47
C LEU A 145 -1.72 -18.05 8.61
N GLY A 146 -1.68 -19.26 9.18
CA GLY A 146 -2.00 -20.49 8.46
C GLY A 146 -3.43 -20.51 7.93
N TRP A 147 -4.40 -20.08 8.72
CA TRP A 147 -5.78 -19.97 8.27
C TRP A 147 -5.99 -18.84 7.27
N LEU A 148 -5.30 -17.70 7.45
CA LEU A 148 -5.31 -16.63 6.48
C LEU A 148 -4.72 -17.09 5.14
N ASN A 149 -3.60 -17.82 5.16
CA ASN A 149 -2.99 -18.42 3.98
C ASN A 149 -3.95 -19.38 3.26
N SER A 150 -4.65 -20.23 4.02
CA SER A 150 -5.66 -21.11 3.46
C SER A 150 -6.78 -20.31 2.79
N SER A 151 -7.22 -19.21 3.41
CA SER A 151 -8.19 -18.30 2.78
C SER A 151 -7.64 -17.68 1.50
N ALA A 152 -6.39 -17.22 1.50
CA ALA A 152 -5.72 -16.64 0.34
C ALA A 152 -5.63 -17.64 -0.83
N CYS A 153 -5.30 -18.90 -0.55
CA CYS A 153 -5.13 -19.93 -1.57
C CYS A 153 -6.45 -20.49 -2.14
N TYR A 154 -7.51 -20.58 -1.32
CA TYR A 154 -8.71 -21.33 -1.69
C TYR A 154 -9.97 -20.49 -1.84
N LEU A 155 -10.05 -19.31 -1.23
CA LEU A 155 -11.26 -18.52 -1.16
C LEU A 155 -11.15 -17.17 -1.89
N THR A 156 -9.95 -16.78 -2.28
CA THR A 156 -9.70 -15.54 -3.02
C THR A 156 -8.98 -15.83 -4.32
N ASP A 157 -9.32 -15.12 -5.38
CA ASP A 157 -8.72 -15.31 -6.71
C ASP A 157 -7.26 -14.81 -6.74
N GLY A 158 -6.32 -15.68 -6.26
CA GLY A 158 -4.88 -15.43 -6.40
C GLY A 158 -4.32 -14.33 -5.48
N LEU A 159 -4.87 -14.18 -4.29
CA LEU A 159 -4.34 -13.24 -3.30
C LEU A 159 -2.93 -13.67 -2.88
N ILE A 160 -1.95 -12.83 -3.19
CA ILE A 160 -0.56 -12.95 -2.77
C ILE A 160 -0.24 -11.76 -1.88
N GLY A 161 0.49 -11.97 -0.79
CA GLY A 161 0.87 -10.86 0.06
C GLY A 161 1.79 -11.25 1.20
N THR A 162 2.21 -10.25 1.95
CA THR A 162 3.00 -10.40 3.15
C THR A 162 2.23 -9.93 4.38
N ALA A 163 2.49 -10.52 5.54
CA ALA A 163 1.90 -10.05 6.79
C ALA A 163 2.77 -10.42 8.00
N ILE A 164 2.72 -9.57 9.01
CA ILE A 164 3.15 -9.88 10.37
C ILE A 164 1.94 -9.84 11.30
N CYS A 165 1.79 -10.84 12.13
CA CYS A 165 0.73 -10.98 13.11
C CYS A 165 1.33 -11.15 14.50
N GLY A 166 0.99 -10.25 15.43
CA GLY A 166 1.44 -10.29 16.82
C GLY A 166 0.27 -10.27 17.79
N LEU A 167 0.39 -11.03 18.87
CA LEU A 167 -0.50 -11.02 20.03
C LEU A 167 0.30 -10.58 21.25
N TYR A 168 0.01 -9.38 21.74
CA TYR A 168 0.61 -8.83 22.96
C TYR A 168 -0.27 -9.14 24.16
N THR A 169 0.31 -9.82 25.17
CA THR A 169 -0.33 -10.12 26.46
C THR A 169 0.13 -9.10 27.52
N PRO A 170 -0.72 -8.14 27.95
CA PRO A 170 -0.32 -7.09 28.91
C PRO A 170 0.20 -7.63 30.22
N ALA A 171 -0.44 -8.65 30.78
CA ALA A 171 -0.09 -9.22 32.11
C ALA A 171 1.35 -9.76 32.17
N SER A 172 1.85 -10.35 31.10
CA SER A 172 3.22 -10.89 31.00
C SER A 172 4.18 -9.98 30.24
N ARG A 173 3.66 -8.94 29.59
CA ARG A 173 4.40 -8.09 28.64
C ARG A 173 5.07 -8.90 27.55
N SER A 174 4.40 -9.94 27.07
CA SER A 174 4.91 -10.87 26.08
C SER A 174 4.22 -10.62 24.74
N LEU A 175 5.00 -10.44 23.69
CA LEU A 175 4.55 -10.41 22.31
C LEU A 175 4.88 -11.76 21.68
N ARG A 176 3.87 -12.59 21.38
CA ARG A 176 3.99 -13.74 20.47
C ARG A 176 3.72 -13.23 19.07
N TRP A 177 4.52 -13.63 18.10
CA TRP A 177 4.36 -13.14 16.73
C TRP A 177 4.84 -14.15 15.70
N ALA A 178 4.27 -14.07 14.52
CA ALA A 178 4.62 -14.83 13.33
C ALA A 178 4.60 -13.91 12.12
N ARG A 179 5.29 -14.29 11.05
CA ARG A 179 5.29 -13.57 9.80
C ARG A 179 5.00 -14.48 8.61
N ALA A 180 4.39 -13.94 7.58
CA ALA A 180 4.21 -14.53 6.27
C ALA A 180 5.00 -13.71 5.26
N GLY A 181 6.28 -14.05 5.04
CA GLY A 181 7.17 -13.34 4.09
C GLY A 181 7.48 -11.88 4.41
N HIS A 182 6.93 -11.32 5.47
CA HIS A 182 7.03 -9.90 5.82
C HIS A 182 8.37 -9.55 6.45
N LEU A 183 8.77 -8.26 6.38
CA LEU A 183 9.98 -7.74 7.02
C LEU A 183 9.92 -7.90 8.55
N PRO A 184 11.06 -8.13 9.24
CA PRO A 184 11.08 -8.27 10.70
C PRO A 184 10.76 -6.94 11.38
N PRO A 185 10.14 -6.96 12.57
CA PRO A 185 9.97 -5.78 13.39
C PRO A 185 11.31 -5.27 13.90
N ILE A 186 11.39 -3.95 14.16
CA ILE A 186 12.53 -3.33 14.85
C ILE A 186 12.10 -3.02 16.28
N LEU A 187 12.90 -3.48 17.26
CA LEU A 187 12.72 -3.16 18.67
C LEU A 187 13.68 -2.04 19.09
N VAL A 188 13.13 -0.94 19.55
CA VAL A 188 13.90 0.16 20.17
C VAL A 188 13.84 0.02 21.69
N ARG A 189 14.99 -0.24 22.31
CA ARG A 189 15.14 -0.41 23.76
C ARG A 189 16.23 0.46 24.29
N SER A 190 15.91 1.36 25.23
CA SER A 190 16.87 2.29 25.84
C SER A 190 17.67 3.10 24.81
N GLY A 191 17.05 3.45 23.69
CA GLY A 191 17.66 4.22 22.60
C GLY A 191 18.54 3.41 21.61
N ALA A 192 18.66 2.11 21.80
CA ALA A 192 19.25 1.19 20.83
C ALA A 192 18.15 0.47 20.06
N ALA A 193 18.28 0.38 18.75
CA ALA A 193 17.35 -0.33 17.87
C ALA A 193 17.99 -1.59 17.31
N GLU A 194 17.23 -2.66 17.26
CA GLU A 194 17.64 -3.94 16.70
C GLU A 194 16.49 -4.62 15.95
N GLU A 195 16.79 -5.30 14.89
CA GLU A 195 15.81 -6.14 14.19
C GLU A 195 15.56 -7.40 15.04
N LEU A 196 14.28 -7.76 15.23
CA LEU A 196 13.95 -9.00 15.89
C LEU A 196 14.24 -10.19 14.97
N PRO A 197 14.89 -11.27 15.48
CA PRO A 197 15.15 -12.47 14.68
C PRO A 197 13.86 -13.03 14.09
N PRO A 198 13.69 -13.09 12.76
CA PRO A 198 12.43 -13.46 12.16
C PRO A 198 12.18 -14.96 12.24
N PRO A 199 10.97 -15.39 12.65
CA PRO A 199 10.54 -16.77 12.50
C PRO A 199 10.30 -17.11 11.02
N ASP A 200 10.41 -18.38 10.67
CA ASP A 200 10.15 -18.86 9.31
C ASP A 200 8.66 -18.72 8.94
N GLY A 201 8.40 -18.38 7.70
CA GLY A 201 7.04 -18.25 7.17
C GLY A 201 7.05 -17.73 5.72
N LEU A 202 6.47 -18.54 4.83
CA LEU A 202 6.31 -18.19 3.41
C LEU A 202 5.23 -17.11 3.26
N LEU A 203 5.31 -16.33 2.20
CA LEU A 203 4.28 -15.31 1.90
C LEU A 203 2.89 -15.96 1.70
N LEU A 204 1.85 -15.19 1.98
CA LEU A 204 0.46 -15.63 1.85
C LEU A 204 0.13 -15.95 0.40
N GLY A 205 -0.62 -17.02 0.18
CA GLY A 205 -1.13 -17.42 -1.12
C GLY A 205 -0.13 -18.15 -2.02
N ALA A 206 1.15 -18.29 -1.61
CA ALA A 206 2.16 -18.93 -2.43
C ALA A 206 2.07 -20.48 -2.40
N ASP A 207 1.77 -21.06 -1.24
CA ASP A 207 1.65 -22.50 -1.05
C ASP A 207 0.54 -22.80 -0.04
N PRO A 208 -0.49 -23.58 -0.42
CA PRO A 208 -1.52 -24.01 0.54
C PRO A 208 -1.00 -24.81 1.74
N GLY A 209 0.16 -25.47 1.58
CA GLY A 209 0.81 -26.26 2.62
C GLY A 209 1.80 -25.46 3.47
N ALA A 210 1.88 -24.13 3.32
CA ALA A 210 2.81 -23.32 4.09
C ALA A 210 2.55 -23.40 5.59
N GLU A 211 3.61 -23.66 6.35
CA GLU A 211 3.64 -23.61 7.81
C GLU A 211 4.32 -22.31 8.27
N TYR A 212 3.86 -21.80 9.42
CA TYR A 212 4.37 -20.59 10.03
C TYR A 212 4.95 -20.87 11.40
N ALA A 213 6.18 -20.43 11.64
CA ALA A 213 6.79 -20.47 12.95
C ALA A 213 6.37 -19.27 13.80
N GLU A 214 6.46 -19.42 15.12
CA GLU A 214 6.12 -18.39 16.11
C GLU A 214 7.34 -18.03 16.94
N ALA A 215 7.57 -16.75 17.13
CA ALA A 215 8.57 -16.20 18.03
C ALA A 215 7.90 -15.50 19.22
N THR A 216 8.62 -15.40 20.34
CA THR A 216 8.16 -14.70 21.53
C THR A 216 9.20 -13.67 21.95
N THR A 217 8.77 -12.41 22.08
CA THR A 217 9.60 -11.29 22.54
C THR A 217 9.01 -10.70 23.81
N ARG A 218 9.82 -10.62 24.86
CA ARG A 218 9.42 -9.96 26.12
C ARG A 218 9.72 -8.46 26.06
N LEU A 219 8.68 -7.67 26.11
CA LEU A 219 8.77 -6.20 26.10
C LEU A 219 8.98 -5.67 27.54
N ARG A 220 9.57 -4.49 27.64
CA ARG A 220 9.82 -3.74 28.89
C ARG A 220 9.21 -2.35 28.80
N PRO A 221 8.82 -1.73 29.91
CA PRO A 221 8.43 -0.32 29.87
C PRO A 221 9.52 0.55 29.22
N GLY A 222 9.10 1.45 28.34
CA GLY A 222 9.97 2.27 27.51
C GLY A 222 10.43 1.65 26.19
N ASP A 223 10.10 0.37 25.92
CA ASP A 223 10.34 -0.23 24.62
C ASP A 223 9.39 0.34 23.57
N THR A 224 9.88 0.46 22.34
CA THR A 224 9.07 0.80 21.17
C THR A 224 9.30 -0.25 20.09
N LEU A 225 8.20 -0.84 19.59
CA LEU A 225 8.20 -1.76 18.48
C LEU A 225 7.80 -1.02 17.21
N LEU A 226 8.55 -1.22 16.12
CA LEU A 226 8.22 -0.73 14.79
C LEU A 226 7.81 -1.90 13.90
N LEU A 227 6.64 -1.77 13.29
CA LEU A 227 6.10 -2.66 12.26
C LEU A 227 5.89 -1.79 11.03
N PHE A 228 6.26 -2.26 9.83
CA PHE A 228 6.22 -1.41 8.62
C PHE A 228 6.21 -2.26 7.36
N THR A 229 5.66 -1.70 6.28
CA THR A 229 5.68 -2.30 4.95
C THR A 229 6.97 -1.93 4.21
N ASP A 230 7.31 -2.70 3.19
CA ASP A 230 8.56 -2.57 2.42
C ASP A 230 8.72 -1.21 1.73
N GLY A 231 7.62 -0.57 1.32
CA GLY A 231 7.65 0.80 0.77
C GLY A 231 8.28 1.85 1.71
N LEU A 232 8.49 1.52 3.00
CA LEU A 232 9.27 2.35 3.91
C LEU A 232 10.78 2.23 3.66
N VAL A 233 11.27 1.06 3.24
CA VAL A 233 12.71 0.73 3.13
C VAL A 233 13.13 0.39 1.71
N GLU A 234 12.22 -0.03 0.83
CA GLU A 234 12.56 -0.37 -0.54
C GLU A 234 13.10 0.84 -1.31
N ARG A 235 14.20 0.62 -2.05
CA ARG A 235 14.87 1.59 -2.90
C ARG A 235 15.24 0.91 -4.21
N ARG A 236 15.22 1.68 -5.32
CA ARG A 236 15.51 1.14 -6.66
C ARG A 236 16.91 0.59 -6.80
N ASP A 237 17.89 1.27 -6.17
CA ASP A 237 19.32 1.02 -6.38
C ASP A 237 20.04 0.61 -5.10
N GLU A 238 19.32 0.28 -4.01
CA GLU A 238 19.90 -0.10 -2.71
C GLU A 238 19.40 -1.48 -2.28
N PRO A 239 20.28 -2.39 -1.83
CA PRO A 239 19.85 -3.66 -1.24
C PRO A 239 18.97 -3.44 -0.01
N ILE A 240 17.95 -4.29 0.16
CA ILE A 240 17.01 -4.19 1.27
C ILE A 240 17.70 -4.22 2.65
N ASP A 241 18.78 -5.00 2.78
CA ASP A 241 19.54 -5.13 4.02
C ASP A 241 20.21 -3.79 4.41
N ASP A 242 20.73 -3.04 3.43
CA ASP A 242 21.35 -1.73 3.67
C ASP A 242 20.32 -0.68 4.09
N ALA A 243 19.13 -0.70 3.46
CA ALA A 243 18.01 0.16 3.80
C ALA A 243 17.44 -0.19 5.19
N MET A 244 17.34 -1.48 5.54
CA MET A 244 16.96 -1.95 6.88
C MET A 244 17.97 -1.48 7.94
N ALA A 245 19.25 -1.60 7.67
CA ALA A 245 20.30 -1.09 8.56
C ALA A 245 20.24 0.44 8.71
N ALA A 246 19.89 1.18 7.64
CA ALA A 246 19.68 2.62 7.70
C ALA A 246 18.49 2.99 8.57
N LEU A 247 17.34 2.32 8.41
CA LEU A 247 16.16 2.50 9.26
C LEU A 247 16.46 2.20 10.73
N THR A 248 17.15 1.10 11.00
CA THR A 248 17.54 0.68 12.36
C THR A 248 18.45 1.74 13.01
N ARG A 249 19.44 2.26 12.28
CA ARG A 249 20.28 3.39 12.77
C ARG A 249 19.45 4.64 13.05
N LEU A 250 18.51 5.00 12.17
CA LEU A 250 17.65 6.17 12.34
C LEU A 250 16.71 6.01 13.54
N ALA A 251 16.25 4.79 13.81
CA ALA A 251 15.40 4.46 14.95
C ALA A 251 16.17 4.40 16.27
N SER A 252 17.52 4.31 16.25
CA SER A 252 18.36 4.19 17.45
C SER A 252 18.45 5.50 18.25
N ARG A 253 17.37 5.82 18.96
CA ARG A 253 17.24 7.00 19.83
C ARG A 253 16.15 6.77 20.88
N PRO A 254 16.18 7.49 22.03
CA PRO A 254 15.11 7.44 23.02
C PRO A 254 13.78 7.92 22.43
N VAL A 255 12.70 7.25 22.79
CA VAL A 255 11.33 7.58 22.37
C VAL A 255 10.58 8.16 23.58
N SER A 256 10.29 9.45 23.56
CA SER A 256 9.48 10.13 24.58
C SER A 256 8.05 10.41 24.08
N ASP A 257 7.89 10.54 22.76
CA ASP A 257 6.60 10.74 22.08
C ASP A 257 6.61 9.85 20.83
N VAL A 258 5.79 8.80 20.88
CA VAL A 258 5.70 7.82 19.81
C VAL A 258 5.17 8.42 18.51
N SER A 259 4.30 9.44 18.59
CA SER A 259 3.73 10.12 17.43
C SER A 259 4.80 10.94 16.70
N ALA A 260 5.52 11.78 17.46
CA ALA A 260 6.64 12.57 16.93
C ALA A 260 7.77 11.67 16.41
N PHE A 261 8.01 10.54 17.05
CA PHE A 261 8.99 9.55 16.61
C PHE A 261 8.62 8.94 15.25
N ALA A 262 7.38 8.50 15.09
CA ALA A 262 6.88 7.96 13.82
C ALA A 262 6.93 9.01 12.71
N ASP A 263 6.54 10.27 12.98
CA ASP A 263 6.60 11.36 12.00
C ASP A 263 8.03 11.64 11.55
N GLN A 264 8.99 11.64 12.46
CA GLN A 264 10.39 11.86 12.16
C GLN A 264 11.01 10.71 11.36
N LEU A 265 10.66 9.45 11.65
CA LEU A 265 11.09 8.31 10.85
C LEU A 265 10.58 8.46 9.41
N LEU A 266 9.29 8.71 9.25
CA LEU A 266 8.68 8.85 7.94
C LEU A 266 9.26 10.03 7.13
N ALA A 267 9.58 11.15 7.79
CA ALA A 267 10.13 12.35 7.15
C ALA A 267 11.59 12.18 6.72
N ASN A 268 12.38 11.35 7.42
CA ASN A 268 13.80 11.16 7.15
C ASN A 268 14.10 9.99 6.21
N ILE A 269 13.09 9.20 5.86
CA ILE A 269 13.23 8.11 4.90
C ILE A 269 12.76 8.62 3.53
N ALA A 270 13.72 8.82 2.63
CA ALA A 270 13.42 9.12 1.24
C ALA A 270 12.76 7.91 0.58
N SER A 271 11.69 8.11 -0.18
CA SER A 271 11.09 7.08 -1.03
C SER A 271 11.33 7.47 -2.49
N ASP A 272 11.92 6.57 -3.26
CA ASP A 272 12.17 6.73 -4.69
C ASP A 272 11.47 5.64 -5.54
N THR A 273 10.87 4.66 -4.88
CA THR A 273 10.16 3.55 -5.54
C THR A 273 8.79 3.92 -6.05
N GLY A 274 8.16 4.94 -5.48
CA GLY A 274 6.77 5.27 -5.78
C GLY A 274 5.80 4.25 -5.19
N ASP A 275 6.20 3.53 -4.13
CA ASP A 275 5.33 2.64 -3.37
C ASP A 275 4.79 3.33 -2.11
N ASP A 276 3.62 2.87 -1.67
CA ASP A 276 2.99 3.32 -0.45
C ASP A 276 3.79 2.80 0.76
N ALA A 277 3.78 3.53 1.86
CA ALA A 277 4.47 3.11 3.06
C ALA A 277 3.56 3.19 4.28
N CYS A 278 3.46 2.09 5.00
CA CYS A 278 2.80 2.01 6.30
C CYS A 278 3.82 1.82 7.41
N LEU A 279 3.71 2.62 8.48
CA LEU A 279 4.54 2.51 9.69
C LEU A 279 3.64 2.50 10.92
N VAL A 280 3.80 1.50 11.77
CA VAL A 280 3.14 1.40 13.08
C VAL A 280 4.20 1.36 14.17
N ALA A 281 4.23 2.40 15.01
CA ALA A 281 5.07 2.49 16.19
C ALA A 281 4.22 2.18 17.43
N VAL A 282 4.64 1.20 18.21
CA VAL A 282 3.95 0.72 19.42
C VAL A 282 4.86 0.93 20.61
N HIS A 283 4.53 1.88 21.50
CA HIS A 283 5.32 2.22 22.69
C HIS A 283 4.66 1.65 23.94
N LEU A 284 5.45 0.95 24.78
CA LEU A 284 5.00 0.37 26.05
C LEU A 284 5.32 1.30 27.22
N HIS A 285 4.30 1.65 28.01
CA HIS A 285 4.44 2.39 29.26
C HIS A 285 4.88 1.56 30.46
#